data_dd4da9b8a0330d080232056aedf31cea
#
_entry.id   dd4da9b8a0330d080232056aedf31cea
#
_cell.length_a   1.000
_cell.length_b   1.000
_cell.length_c   1.000
_cell.angle_alpha   90.00
_cell.angle_beta   90.00
_cell.angle_gamma   90.00
#
_symmetry.space_group_name_H-M   'P 1'
#
loop_
_entity.id
_entity.type
_entity.pdbx_description
1 polymer ?
#
loop_
_entity_poly.entity_id
_entity_poly.type
_entity_poly.pdbx_seq_one_letter_code
_entity_poly.pdbx_strand_id
1 'polypeptide(L)'
;AFLAPERIRLVTDYILTHFDQKTYRGDKTYTYSVLQNIAEVASAGSKQQIEEIKQKQRVSGFNSIFAVSSVDAAKLYYAEFQRQMAENPQKRLKVAVIYSYGANEEETDGILDEENPEDTSALDQSSRDFLDAAIRDYNGMFHTNYSTDGDKFQNYYKDVSLRMKNKELDLLIVVNMFLTGFDATTLNTLWVDKNLKMHGLIQAYSRTNRILNSIKVFGNIVCFRNLQKRTDDAISLFGDKEAGGIVLMRGYKDYYFGYEDADGKYHPGYQDMIEELTTKFPLTEERITGEQRQKEFIVLFGAILRMRNLLTSFDEFAGSEILSELDFQDYLGRYQDLRDEWKNRKPGGEKEDITDDIVFEIELIKQIEINIDYILLLVQKYHDSHCDDKEVLITIRKAVDASPELRSKKALIETFIAGINDVSDVMLEWRTFVAEEKERQLVAIIQEENLKDDETRRFMESSFRDGSVKTTGTDIDRLMPPISRFGGGNRAEKKQTIIEKLKGFFDRFFGIG
;
A
#
# COMPACT_ATOMS: atom_id res chain seq x y z
N ALA A 1 -11.10 -30.73 7.87
CA ALA A 1 -11.57 -29.48 8.50
C ALA A 1 -10.96 -28.22 7.82
N PHE A 2 -9.64 -28.18 7.60
CA PHE A 2 -8.97 -26.98 7.03
C PHE A 2 -9.31 -26.71 5.57
N LEU A 3 -9.64 -27.71 4.78
CA LEU A 3 -10.06 -27.59 3.38
C LEU A 3 -11.60 -27.54 3.21
N ALA A 4 -12.36 -27.32 4.29
CA ALA A 4 -13.81 -27.20 4.19
C ALA A 4 -14.19 -26.00 3.31
N PRO A 5 -15.09 -26.16 2.31
CA PRO A 5 -15.44 -25.11 1.36
C PRO A 5 -15.86 -23.80 2.02
N GLU A 6 -16.66 -23.89 3.10
CA GLU A 6 -17.11 -22.70 3.84
C GLU A 6 -15.94 -21.93 4.46
N ARG A 7 -14.94 -22.63 5.01
CA ARG A 7 -13.75 -22.00 5.57
C ARG A 7 -12.90 -21.32 4.48
N ILE A 8 -12.70 -21.98 3.34
CA ILE A 8 -12.01 -21.42 2.19
C ILE A 8 -12.72 -20.13 1.74
N ARG A 9 -14.05 -20.17 1.64
CA ARG A 9 -14.88 -19.01 1.29
C ARG A 9 -14.69 -17.85 2.26
N LEU A 10 -14.77 -18.10 3.57
CA LEU A 10 -14.64 -17.07 4.60
C LEU A 10 -13.23 -16.45 4.66
N VAL A 11 -12.17 -17.27 4.54
CA VAL A 11 -10.79 -16.76 4.52
C VAL A 11 -10.54 -15.90 3.27
N THR A 12 -11.03 -16.35 2.12
CA THR A 12 -10.92 -15.58 0.88
C THR A 12 -11.67 -14.25 0.96
N ASP A 13 -12.91 -14.26 1.47
CA ASP A 13 -13.70 -13.04 1.66
C ASP A 13 -13.03 -12.08 2.64
N TYR A 14 -12.47 -12.58 3.74
CA TYR A 14 -11.70 -11.78 4.70
C TYR A 14 -10.51 -11.09 4.02
N ILE A 15 -9.69 -11.85 3.26
CA ILE A 15 -8.54 -11.28 2.55
C ILE A 15 -8.99 -10.20 1.57
N LEU A 16 -10.00 -10.46 0.75
CA LEU A 16 -10.50 -9.50 -0.24
C LEU A 16 -11.09 -8.24 0.42
N THR A 17 -11.75 -8.39 1.56
CA THR A 17 -12.38 -7.26 2.28
C THR A 17 -11.34 -6.37 2.96
N HIS A 18 -10.29 -6.96 3.53
CA HIS A 18 -9.29 -6.23 4.31
C HIS A 18 -7.99 -5.98 3.53
N PHE A 19 -7.96 -6.34 2.24
CA PHE A 19 -6.74 -6.23 1.44
C PHE A 19 -6.20 -4.81 1.40
N ASP A 20 -7.04 -3.85 1.07
CA ASP A 20 -6.65 -2.45 0.88
C ASP A 20 -6.15 -1.85 2.21
N GLN A 21 -6.85 -2.13 3.32
CA GLN A 21 -6.43 -1.71 4.65
C GLN A 21 -5.07 -2.29 5.04
N LYS A 22 -4.89 -3.62 4.93
CA LYS A 22 -3.66 -4.30 5.36
C LYS A 22 -2.46 -3.98 4.47
N THR A 23 -2.68 -3.69 3.20
CA THR A 23 -1.62 -3.34 2.24
C THR A 23 -1.50 -1.84 1.99
N TYR A 24 -2.27 -1.01 2.70
CA TYR A 24 -2.34 0.45 2.51
C TYR A 24 -2.60 0.87 1.07
N ARG A 25 -3.37 0.06 0.32
CA ARG A 25 -3.75 0.37 -1.04
C ARG A 25 -4.78 1.49 -1.04
N GLY A 26 -4.48 2.59 -1.74
CA GLY A 26 -5.29 3.81 -1.68
C GLY A 26 -4.82 4.84 -0.64
N ASP A 27 -4.22 4.41 0.47
CA ASP A 27 -3.78 5.31 1.54
C ASP A 27 -2.35 5.81 1.35
N LYS A 28 -1.44 4.92 0.96
CA LYS A 28 -0.03 5.26 0.79
C LYS A 28 0.37 5.21 -0.67
N THR A 29 0.82 6.34 -1.18
CA THR A 29 1.35 6.47 -2.53
C THR A 29 2.78 7.00 -2.48
N TYR A 30 3.68 6.40 -3.24
CA TYR A 30 5.11 6.74 -3.22
C TYR A 30 5.77 6.57 -4.58
N THR A 31 6.88 7.27 -4.78
CA THR A 31 7.69 7.12 -5.99
C THR A 31 8.64 5.94 -5.83
N TYR A 32 8.55 4.98 -6.72
CA TYR A 32 9.36 3.77 -6.71
C TYR A 32 10.06 3.55 -8.05
N SER A 33 11.26 2.96 -8.01
CA SER A 33 12.00 2.63 -9.24
C SER A 33 11.59 1.25 -9.72
N VAL A 34 10.78 1.20 -10.77
CA VAL A 34 10.25 -0.05 -11.34
C VAL A 34 11.04 -0.47 -12.58
N LEU A 35 11.23 -1.77 -12.72
CA LEU A 35 11.89 -2.39 -13.87
C LEU A 35 10.89 -2.50 -15.02
N GLN A 36 11.24 -1.95 -16.20
CA GLN A 36 10.32 -1.91 -17.35
C GLN A 36 10.38 -3.17 -18.21
N ASN A 37 11.56 -3.77 -18.32
CA ASN A 37 11.81 -4.92 -19.21
C ASN A 37 11.87 -6.25 -18.46
N ILE A 38 10.91 -6.50 -17.56
CA ILE A 38 10.87 -7.69 -16.68
C ILE A 38 10.94 -8.99 -17.48
N ALA A 39 10.10 -9.16 -18.50
CA ALA A 39 10.02 -10.41 -19.25
C ALA A 39 11.33 -10.73 -19.99
N GLU A 40 12.05 -9.71 -20.46
CA GLU A 40 13.37 -9.86 -21.08
C GLU A 40 14.40 -10.30 -20.05
N VAL A 41 14.44 -9.62 -18.89
CA VAL A 41 15.36 -9.94 -17.79
C VAL A 41 15.07 -11.33 -17.20
N ALA A 42 13.80 -11.69 -17.03
CA ALA A 42 13.40 -13.01 -16.53
C ALA A 42 13.77 -14.16 -17.47
N SER A 43 13.69 -13.91 -18.78
CA SER A 43 13.98 -14.91 -19.82
C SER A 43 15.46 -14.98 -20.22
N ALA A 44 16.30 -14.10 -19.66
CA ALA A 44 17.73 -14.09 -19.94
C ALA A 44 18.41 -15.36 -19.40
N GLY A 45 19.13 -16.05 -20.28
CA GLY A 45 19.98 -17.17 -19.88
C GLY A 45 21.16 -16.68 -19.00
N SER A 46 21.72 -17.59 -18.20
CA SER A 46 22.79 -17.29 -17.21
C SER A 46 24.04 -16.63 -17.79
N LYS A 47 24.20 -16.63 -19.11
CA LYS A 47 25.34 -16.02 -19.84
C LYS A 47 24.99 -14.71 -20.56
N GLN A 48 23.73 -14.29 -20.57
CA GLN A 48 23.28 -13.06 -21.21
C GLN A 48 23.08 -11.98 -20.13
N GLN A 49 23.89 -10.93 -20.19
CA GLN A 49 23.62 -9.71 -19.42
C GLN A 49 22.64 -8.85 -20.21
N ILE A 50 21.40 -8.77 -19.71
CA ILE A 50 20.42 -7.81 -20.20
C ILE A 50 20.48 -6.59 -19.29
N GLU A 51 20.56 -5.42 -19.89
CA GLU A 51 20.52 -4.15 -19.18
C GLU A 51 19.13 -3.94 -18.55
N GLU A 52 19.09 -3.70 -17.26
CA GLU A 52 17.87 -3.39 -16.53
C GLU A 52 17.42 -1.96 -16.82
N ILE A 53 16.28 -1.80 -17.44
CA ILE A 53 15.66 -0.49 -17.73
C ILE A 53 14.76 -0.11 -16.56
N LYS A 54 15.20 0.82 -15.71
CA LYS A 54 14.46 1.29 -14.54
C LYS A 54 13.84 2.66 -14.77
N GLN A 55 12.58 2.82 -14.38
CA GLN A 55 11.88 4.09 -14.44
C GLN A 55 11.24 4.40 -13.08
N LYS A 56 11.34 5.65 -12.63
CA LYS A 56 10.59 6.11 -11.45
C LYS A 56 9.11 6.23 -11.80
N GLN A 57 8.29 5.50 -11.08
CA GLN A 57 6.82 5.55 -11.20
C GLN A 57 6.19 5.77 -9.83
N ARG A 58 5.01 6.36 -9.81
CA ARG A 58 4.16 6.45 -8.64
C ARG A 58 3.46 5.11 -8.45
N VAL A 59 3.53 4.55 -7.26
CA VAL A 59 2.93 3.27 -6.88
C VAL A 59 2.02 3.50 -5.67
N SER A 60 0.91 2.77 -5.61
CA SER A 60 -0.03 2.83 -4.49
C SER A 60 -0.01 1.54 -3.70
N GLY A 61 0.12 1.67 -2.38
CA GLY A 61 0.11 0.55 -1.44
C GLY A 61 1.21 -0.48 -1.68
N PHE A 62 1.05 -1.60 -1.02
CA PHE A 62 2.01 -2.70 -1.02
C PHE A 62 1.37 -3.98 -1.55
N ASN A 63 2.16 -5.02 -1.70
CA ASN A 63 1.66 -6.34 -2.07
C ASN A 63 1.73 -7.33 -0.88
N SER A 64 1.24 -8.53 -1.13
CA SER A 64 1.14 -9.56 -0.09
C SER A 64 1.46 -10.95 -0.61
N ILE A 65 1.83 -11.84 0.33
CA ILE A 65 1.95 -13.28 0.09
C ILE A 65 0.90 -14.01 0.92
N PHE A 66 0.30 -15.04 0.35
CA PHE A 66 -0.60 -15.95 1.05
C PHE A 66 0.03 -17.35 1.12
N ALA A 67 0.53 -17.69 2.29
CA ALA A 67 1.13 -19.00 2.57
C ALA A 67 0.05 -20.02 2.94
N VAL A 68 -0.10 -21.05 2.13
CA VAL A 68 -1.07 -22.12 2.32
C VAL A 68 -0.40 -23.46 2.60
N SER A 69 -1.15 -24.40 3.20
CA SER A 69 -0.58 -25.64 3.75
C SER A 69 -0.22 -26.69 2.70
N SER A 70 -0.82 -26.65 1.52
CA SER A 70 -0.62 -27.69 0.50
C SER A 70 -1.01 -27.19 -0.88
N VAL A 71 -0.63 -27.92 -1.91
CA VAL A 71 -1.04 -27.68 -3.30
C VAL A 71 -2.55 -27.72 -3.44
N ASP A 72 -3.23 -28.65 -2.76
CA ASP A 72 -4.71 -28.72 -2.78
C ASP A 72 -5.35 -27.50 -2.14
N ALA A 73 -4.77 -26.98 -1.06
CA ALA A 73 -5.21 -25.72 -0.50
C ALA A 73 -5.03 -24.57 -1.49
N ALA A 74 -3.88 -24.50 -2.18
CA ALA A 74 -3.62 -23.48 -3.20
C ALA A 74 -4.64 -23.54 -4.34
N LYS A 75 -4.99 -24.74 -4.83
CA LYS A 75 -6.03 -24.95 -5.85
C LYS A 75 -7.38 -24.39 -5.40
N LEU A 76 -7.81 -24.75 -4.20
CA LEU A 76 -9.12 -24.34 -3.66
C LEU A 76 -9.18 -22.83 -3.43
N TYR A 77 -8.14 -22.25 -2.84
CA TYR A 77 -8.09 -20.81 -2.61
C TYR A 77 -8.05 -20.02 -3.92
N TYR A 78 -7.21 -20.43 -4.89
CA TYR A 78 -7.14 -19.74 -6.17
C TYR A 78 -8.47 -19.73 -6.90
N ALA A 79 -9.14 -20.90 -6.96
CA ALA A 79 -10.47 -20.99 -7.57
C ALA A 79 -11.49 -20.09 -6.87
N GLU A 80 -11.45 -20.04 -5.54
CA GLU A 80 -12.35 -19.23 -4.73
C GLU A 80 -12.07 -17.72 -4.90
N PHE A 81 -10.79 -17.30 -4.99
CA PHE A 81 -10.44 -15.93 -5.34
C PHE A 81 -11.01 -15.53 -6.70
N GLN A 82 -10.83 -16.36 -7.73
CA GLN A 82 -11.36 -16.10 -9.06
C GLN A 82 -12.89 -15.96 -9.03
N ARG A 83 -13.58 -16.84 -8.30
CA ARG A 83 -15.05 -16.81 -8.16
C ARG A 83 -15.52 -15.50 -7.50
N GLN A 84 -14.98 -15.17 -6.33
CA GLN A 84 -15.40 -13.98 -5.58
C GLN A 84 -15.04 -12.67 -6.30
N MET A 85 -13.89 -12.60 -6.96
CA MET A 85 -13.50 -11.44 -7.78
C MET A 85 -14.37 -11.29 -9.03
N ALA A 86 -14.88 -12.38 -9.60
CA ALA A 86 -15.83 -12.31 -10.72
C ALA A 86 -17.19 -11.75 -10.27
N GLU A 87 -17.62 -12.10 -9.05
CA GLU A 87 -18.85 -11.57 -8.44
C GLU A 87 -18.70 -10.11 -7.98
N ASN A 88 -17.48 -9.70 -7.58
CA ASN A 88 -17.16 -8.37 -7.07
C ASN A 88 -15.97 -7.75 -7.82
N PRO A 89 -16.18 -7.19 -9.00
CA PRO A 89 -15.10 -6.60 -9.82
C PRO A 89 -14.32 -5.47 -9.12
N GLN A 90 -14.94 -4.77 -8.17
CA GLN A 90 -14.29 -3.71 -7.39
C GLN A 90 -13.19 -4.25 -6.45
N LYS A 91 -13.33 -5.50 -5.99
CA LYS A 91 -12.33 -6.18 -5.14
C LYS A 91 -11.27 -6.95 -5.96
N ARG A 92 -11.14 -6.67 -7.24
CA ARG A 92 -10.24 -7.42 -8.12
C ARG A 92 -8.78 -7.17 -7.79
N LEU A 93 -8.05 -8.26 -7.57
CA LEU A 93 -6.60 -8.30 -7.34
C LEU A 93 -5.90 -9.01 -8.51
N LYS A 94 -4.63 -8.66 -8.73
CA LYS A 94 -3.73 -9.43 -9.59
C LYS A 94 -3.14 -10.56 -8.76
N VAL A 95 -3.68 -11.76 -8.90
CA VAL A 95 -3.30 -12.94 -8.13
C VAL A 95 -2.48 -13.88 -8.99
N ALA A 96 -1.35 -14.35 -8.46
CA ALA A 96 -0.56 -15.42 -9.04
C ALA A 96 -0.40 -16.57 -8.05
N VAL A 97 -0.07 -17.77 -8.56
CA VAL A 97 0.18 -18.97 -7.76
C VAL A 97 1.51 -19.55 -8.15
N ILE A 98 2.32 -19.92 -7.16
CA ILE A 98 3.55 -20.62 -7.41
C ILE A 98 3.82 -21.67 -6.32
N TYR A 99 4.24 -22.85 -6.73
CA TYR A 99 4.71 -23.92 -5.88
C TYR A 99 5.63 -24.86 -6.67
N SER A 100 6.51 -25.55 -5.96
CA SER A 100 7.33 -26.63 -6.50
C SER A 100 6.97 -27.94 -5.81
N TYR A 101 7.58 -29.03 -6.25
CA TYR A 101 7.40 -30.35 -5.66
C TYR A 101 7.84 -30.39 -4.18
N GLY A 102 7.19 -31.25 -3.40
CA GLY A 102 7.60 -31.65 -2.05
C GLY A 102 6.84 -31.02 -0.89
N ALA A 103 5.87 -30.18 -1.16
CA ALA A 103 5.22 -29.42 -0.12
C ALA A 103 3.92 -30.03 0.46
N ASN A 104 3.80 -31.33 0.45
CA ASN A 104 2.73 -32.00 1.18
C ASN A 104 3.27 -32.54 2.50
N GLU A 105 3.07 -31.72 3.54
CA GLU A 105 2.95 -32.06 4.94
C GLU A 105 4.18 -32.41 5.79
N GLU A 106 4.01 -32.04 7.06
CA GLU A 106 4.83 -32.32 8.23
C GLU A 106 6.31 -32.03 8.07
N GLU A 107 6.61 -30.73 8.08
CA GLU A 107 7.94 -30.26 8.49
C GLU A 107 8.23 -30.84 9.88
N THR A 108 9.00 -31.91 9.93
CA THR A 108 9.33 -32.60 11.16
C THR A 108 10.21 -31.78 12.09
N ASP A 109 11.00 -30.83 11.55
CA ASP A 109 12.01 -30.10 12.32
C ASP A 109 11.87 -28.58 12.29
N GLY A 110 10.81 -28.01 11.70
CA GLY A 110 10.59 -26.56 11.66
C GLY A 110 11.52 -25.77 10.74
N ILE A 111 12.30 -26.43 9.91
CA ILE A 111 13.14 -25.84 8.86
C ILE A 111 12.30 -25.85 7.58
N LEU A 112 12.19 -24.70 6.91
CA LEU A 112 11.63 -24.65 5.57
C LEU A 112 12.68 -25.18 4.60
N ASP A 113 12.30 -26.10 3.70
CA ASP A 113 13.18 -26.59 2.66
C ASP A 113 13.70 -25.43 1.82
N GLU A 114 14.98 -25.54 1.38
CA GLU A 114 15.55 -24.59 0.44
C GLU A 114 14.71 -24.57 -0.84
N GLU A 115 14.49 -23.36 -1.38
CA GLU A 115 13.74 -23.18 -2.61
C GLU A 115 14.47 -23.89 -3.76
N ASN A 116 13.88 -24.95 -4.30
CA ASN A 116 14.31 -25.54 -5.56
C ASN A 116 13.32 -25.19 -6.67
N PRO A 117 13.55 -24.07 -7.40
CA PRO A 117 12.65 -23.62 -8.46
C PRO A 117 12.68 -24.52 -9.70
N GLU A 118 13.55 -25.52 -9.74
CA GLU A 118 13.80 -26.32 -10.94
C GLU A 118 12.95 -27.59 -10.99
N ASP A 119 12.37 -28.05 -9.86
CA ASP A 119 11.75 -29.35 -9.79
C ASP A 119 10.21 -29.31 -9.73
N THR A 120 9.60 -29.25 -10.92
CA THR A 120 8.17 -29.57 -11.10
C THR A 120 7.94 -31.02 -11.54
N SER A 121 8.99 -31.81 -11.71
CA SER A 121 8.93 -33.15 -12.35
C SER A 121 8.18 -34.18 -11.50
N ALA A 122 8.15 -34.01 -10.20
CA ALA A 122 7.52 -34.91 -9.26
C ALA A 122 6.11 -34.44 -8.79
N LEU A 123 5.56 -33.35 -9.37
CA LEU A 123 4.15 -33.01 -9.19
C LEU A 123 3.26 -34.10 -9.84
N ASP A 124 2.18 -34.49 -9.15
CA ASP A 124 1.14 -35.29 -9.77
C ASP A 124 0.50 -34.54 -10.96
N GLN A 125 -0.10 -35.30 -11.89
CA GLN A 125 -0.63 -34.72 -13.13
C GLN A 125 -1.68 -33.63 -12.85
N SER A 126 -2.55 -33.81 -11.86
CA SER A 126 -3.60 -32.85 -11.50
C SER A 126 -3.00 -31.52 -10.98
N SER A 127 -1.94 -31.60 -10.18
CA SER A 127 -1.25 -30.42 -9.65
C SER A 127 -0.50 -29.67 -10.75
N ARG A 128 0.09 -30.37 -11.70
CA ARG A 128 0.74 -29.78 -12.87
C ARG A 128 -0.27 -29.10 -13.78
N ASP A 129 -1.39 -29.78 -14.11
CA ASP A 129 -2.44 -29.23 -14.98
C ASP A 129 -3.05 -27.95 -14.39
N PHE A 130 -3.23 -27.93 -13.06
CA PHE A 130 -3.69 -26.73 -12.36
C PHE A 130 -2.67 -25.59 -12.45
N LEU A 131 -1.38 -25.88 -12.18
CA LEU A 131 -0.33 -24.87 -12.26
C LEU A 131 -0.20 -24.29 -13.66
N ASP A 132 -0.29 -25.14 -14.70
CA ASP A 132 -0.33 -24.70 -16.10
C ASP A 132 -1.56 -23.83 -16.39
N ALA A 133 -2.71 -24.11 -15.81
CA ALA A 133 -3.89 -23.26 -15.95
C ALA A 133 -3.66 -21.88 -15.29
N ALA A 134 -3.13 -21.85 -14.06
CA ALA A 134 -2.81 -20.61 -13.37
C ALA A 134 -1.72 -19.79 -14.09
N ILE A 135 -0.72 -20.46 -14.67
CA ILE A 135 0.31 -19.81 -15.50
C ILE A 135 -0.30 -19.25 -16.81
N ARG A 136 -1.29 -19.91 -17.41
CA ARG A 136 -2.01 -19.34 -18.57
C ARG A 136 -2.75 -18.05 -18.22
N ASP A 137 -3.40 -18.00 -17.04
CA ASP A 137 -4.05 -16.77 -16.55
C ASP A 137 -3.02 -15.65 -16.34
N TYR A 138 -1.87 -15.99 -15.77
CA TYR A 138 -0.74 -15.08 -15.61
C TYR A 138 -0.20 -14.58 -16.96
N ASN A 139 0.00 -15.48 -17.91
CA ASN A 139 0.43 -15.13 -19.26
C ASN A 139 -0.57 -14.17 -19.93
N GLY A 140 -1.87 -14.39 -19.74
CA GLY A 140 -2.91 -13.47 -20.20
C GLY A 140 -2.84 -12.10 -19.55
N MET A 141 -2.50 -12.05 -18.26
CA MET A 141 -2.39 -10.82 -17.48
C MET A 141 -1.18 -9.97 -17.89
N PHE A 142 -0.05 -10.61 -18.17
CA PHE A 142 1.24 -9.93 -18.43
C PHE A 142 1.77 -10.08 -19.85
N HIS A 143 1.02 -10.70 -20.75
CA HIS A 143 1.42 -10.96 -22.14
C HIS A 143 2.73 -11.74 -22.27
N THR A 144 2.90 -12.76 -21.44
CA THR A 144 4.05 -13.64 -21.38
C THR A 144 3.70 -15.03 -21.95
N ASN A 145 4.68 -15.95 -22.03
CA ASN A 145 4.48 -17.31 -22.56
C ASN A 145 5.25 -18.34 -21.72
N TYR A 146 4.92 -18.42 -20.45
CA TYR A 146 5.50 -19.38 -19.51
C TYR A 146 4.66 -20.67 -19.44
N SER A 147 5.28 -21.75 -18.96
CA SER A 147 4.63 -23.05 -18.69
C SER A 147 5.34 -23.76 -17.54
N THR A 148 4.84 -24.92 -17.14
CA THR A 148 5.50 -25.78 -16.14
C THR A 148 6.70 -26.55 -16.70
N ASP A 149 7.06 -26.39 -17.96
CA ASP A 149 8.22 -27.05 -18.56
C ASP A 149 9.52 -26.37 -18.08
N GLY A 150 10.44 -27.13 -17.54
CA GLY A 150 11.81 -26.81 -17.17
C GLY A 150 12.21 -25.32 -17.19
N ASP A 151 12.95 -24.90 -18.22
CA ASP A 151 13.44 -23.51 -18.34
C ASP A 151 12.33 -22.46 -18.34
N LYS A 152 11.14 -22.78 -18.87
CA LYS A 152 10.02 -21.84 -18.87
C LYS A 152 9.44 -21.63 -17.48
N PHE A 153 9.49 -22.66 -16.62
CA PHE A 153 9.07 -22.53 -15.22
C PHE A 153 10.09 -21.69 -14.42
N GLN A 154 11.38 -21.86 -14.67
CA GLN A 154 12.39 -20.99 -14.07
C GLN A 154 12.20 -19.53 -14.45
N ASN A 155 11.89 -19.27 -15.72
CA ASN A 155 11.61 -17.93 -16.21
C ASN A 155 10.32 -17.37 -15.57
N TYR A 156 9.30 -18.20 -15.38
CA TYR A 156 8.09 -17.84 -14.64
C TYR A 156 8.41 -17.45 -13.20
N TYR A 157 9.23 -18.25 -12.49
CA TYR A 157 9.67 -17.94 -11.13
C TYR A 157 10.37 -16.58 -11.04
N LYS A 158 11.32 -16.33 -11.95
CA LYS A 158 12.04 -15.05 -12.02
C LYS A 158 11.11 -13.88 -12.32
N ASP A 159 10.19 -14.04 -13.27
CA ASP A 159 9.24 -13.00 -13.66
C ASP A 159 8.28 -12.67 -12.50
N VAL A 160 7.70 -13.67 -11.84
CA VAL A 160 6.87 -13.49 -10.63
C VAL A 160 7.65 -12.75 -9.55
N SER A 161 8.90 -13.15 -9.29
CA SER A 161 9.76 -12.49 -8.30
C SER A 161 9.99 -11.01 -8.62
N LEU A 162 10.29 -10.69 -9.87
CA LEU A 162 10.51 -9.31 -10.31
C LEU A 162 9.23 -8.48 -10.26
N ARG A 163 8.06 -9.05 -10.66
CA ARG A 163 6.77 -8.35 -10.59
C ARG A 163 6.28 -8.13 -9.16
N MET A 164 6.57 -9.05 -8.25
CA MET A 164 6.36 -8.82 -6.83
C MET A 164 7.21 -7.64 -6.34
N LYS A 165 8.51 -7.58 -6.67
CA LYS A 165 9.39 -6.46 -6.33
C LYS A 165 8.95 -5.13 -6.95
N ASN A 166 8.37 -5.18 -8.14
CA ASN A 166 7.84 -4.01 -8.85
C ASN A 166 6.43 -3.57 -8.40
N LYS A 167 5.78 -4.30 -7.48
CA LYS A 167 4.37 -4.06 -7.11
C LYS A 167 3.39 -4.22 -8.31
N GLU A 168 3.70 -5.08 -9.27
CA GLU A 168 2.80 -5.40 -10.38
C GLU A 168 1.82 -6.53 -10.07
N LEU A 169 2.14 -7.36 -9.08
CA LEU A 169 1.25 -8.35 -8.47
C LEU A 169 0.75 -7.83 -7.13
N ASP A 170 -0.51 -8.10 -6.79
CA ASP A 170 -1.13 -7.75 -5.52
C ASP A 170 -0.97 -8.88 -4.50
N LEU A 171 -1.25 -10.11 -4.92
CA LEU A 171 -1.26 -11.29 -4.06
C LEU A 171 -0.54 -12.47 -4.74
N LEU A 172 0.39 -13.08 -4.04
CA LEU A 172 1.05 -14.30 -4.46
C LEU A 172 0.67 -15.46 -3.52
N ILE A 173 -0.03 -16.47 -4.04
CA ILE A 173 -0.34 -17.70 -3.29
C ILE A 173 0.83 -18.66 -3.40
N VAL A 174 1.36 -19.09 -2.26
CA VAL A 174 2.53 -19.97 -2.18
C VAL A 174 2.29 -21.13 -1.22
N VAL A 175 2.95 -22.25 -1.46
CA VAL A 175 2.97 -23.36 -0.51
C VAL A 175 4.20 -23.27 0.38
N ASN A 176 5.42 -23.34 -0.17
CA ASN A 176 6.68 -23.15 0.56
C ASN A 176 7.55 -22.05 -0.08
N MET A 177 7.52 -21.95 -1.39
CA MET A 177 8.32 -21.00 -2.15
C MET A 177 8.08 -19.56 -1.68
N PHE A 178 9.08 -18.70 -1.81
CA PHE A 178 9.04 -17.30 -1.39
C PHE A 178 8.95 -17.04 0.13
N LEU A 179 8.82 -18.07 0.95
CA LEU A 179 8.87 -17.92 2.40
C LEU A 179 10.30 -17.87 2.93
N THR A 180 11.26 -18.40 2.16
CA THR A 180 12.70 -18.28 2.38
C THR A 180 13.35 -17.57 1.20
N GLY A 181 14.48 -16.92 1.39
CA GLY A 181 15.29 -16.33 0.31
C GLY A 181 14.71 -15.13 -0.44
N PHE A 182 13.39 -14.96 -0.49
CA PHE A 182 12.75 -13.85 -1.21
C PHE A 182 12.85 -12.53 -0.44
N ASP A 183 13.25 -11.47 -1.13
CA ASP A 183 13.41 -10.14 -0.57
C ASP A 183 12.74 -9.08 -1.47
N ALA A 184 11.71 -8.41 -0.93
CA ALA A 184 11.01 -7.33 -1.60
C ALA A 184 10.58 -6.25 -0.60
N THR A 185 11.00 -5.02 -0.81
CA THR A 185 10.60 -3.87 0.00
C THR A 185 9.11 -3.53 -0.17
N THR A 186 8.53 -3.91 -1.31
CA THR A 186 7.10 -3.75 -1.61
C THR A 186 6.21 -4.78 -0.95
N LEU A 187 6.76 -5.86 -0.39
CA LEU A 187 6.01 -6.88 0.34
C LEU A 187 5.73 -6.40 1.76
N ASN A 188 4.46 -6.18 2.09
CA ASN A 188 4.04 -5.66 3.38
C ASN A 188 3.24 -6.67 4.21
N THR A 189 2.41 -7.51 3.58
CA THR A 189 1.47 -8.37 4.30
C THR A 189 1.71 -9.84 3.99
N LEU A 190 1.77 -10.65 5.05
CA LEU A 190 1.79 -12.10 4.97
C LEU A 190 0.49 -12.66 5.56
N TRP A 191 -0.31 -13.30 4.72
CA TRP A 191 -1.48 -14.09 5.13
C TRP A 191 -1.04 -15.52 5.34
N VAL A 192 -1.39 -16.15 6.47
CA VAL A 192 -0.89 -17.49 6.83
C VAL A 192 -2.05 -18.43 7.12
N ASP A 193 -2.26 -19.41 6.26
CA ASP A 193 -3.09 -20.59 6.51
C ASP A 193 -2.25 -21.88 6.47
N LYS A 194 -1.15 -21.84 7.19
CA LYS A 194 -0.18 -22.92 7.29
C LYS A 194 0.30 -23.07 8.72
N ASN A 195 0.66 -24.29 9.13
CA ASN A 195 1.25 -24.57 10.43
C ASN A 195 2.77 -24.33 10.39
N LEU A 196 3.17 -23.08 10.37
CA LEU A 196 4.58 -22.71 10.50
C LEU A 196 5.11 -23.01 11.90
N LYS A 197 6.39 -23.40 12.02
CA LYS A 197 7.04 -23.75 13.28
C LYS A 197 8.45 -23.16 13.32
N MET A 198 8.91 -22.84 14.53
CA MET A 198 10.30 -22.53 14.85
C MET A 198 10.97 -21.57 13.85
N HIS A 199 12.10 -21.95 13.30
CA HIS A 199 12.88 -21.13 12.38
C HIS A 199 12.11 -20.74 11.11
N GLY A 200 11.36 -21.66 10.52
CA GLY A 200 10.55 -21.39 9.33
C GLY A 200 9.46 -20.33 9.57
N LEU A 201 8.90 -20.27 10.79
CA LEU A 201 7.95 -19.23 11.17
C LEU A 201 8.62 -17.85 11.19
N ILE A 202 9.78 -17.72 11.84
CA ILE A 202 10.53 -16.45 11.90
C ILE A 202 11.01 -16.02 10.52
N GLN A 203 11.49 -16.96 9.70
CA GLN A 203 11.89 -16.68 8.32
C GLN A 203 10.73 -16.14 7.48
N ALA A 204 9.55 -16.78 7.54
CA ALA A 204 8.37 -16.31 6.81
C ALA A 204 7.95 -14.91 7.27
N TYR A 205 7.92 -14.68 8.58
CA TYR A 205 7.54 -13.38 9.15
C TYR A 205 8.52 -12.27 8.73
N SER A 206 9.80 -12.57 8.69
CA SER A 206 10.84 -11.60 8.29
C SER A 206 10.70 -11.11 6.84
N ARG A 207 9.93 -11.80 6.00
CA ARG A 207 9.71 -11.36 4.60
C ARG A 207 9.00 -10.03 4.50
N THR A 208 8.14 -9.70 5.46
CA THR A 208 7.35 -8.46 5.44
C THR A 208 8.04 -7.28 6.12
N ASN A 209 9.13 -7.50 6.87
CA ASN A 209 9.71 -6.46 7.71
C ASN A 209 10.78 -5.61 7.01
N ARG A 210 11.01 -5.78 5.72
CA ARG A 210 11.91 -4.89 4.96
C ARG A 210 11.36 -3.48 4.92
N ILE A 211 12.14 -2.56 5.46
CA ILE A 211 11.82 -1.14 5.52
C ILE A 211 11.92 -0.53 4.11
N LEU A 212 10.95 0.28 3.73
CA LEU A 212 11.00 1.13 2.55
C LEU A 212 10.99 2.58 3.01
N ASN A 213 12.15 3.09 3.41
CA ASN A 213 12.28 4.41 4.02
C ASN A 213 11.28 4.56 5.18
N SER A 214 10.74 5.75 5.33
CA SER A 214 9.65 6.07 6.24
C SER A 214 8.25 5.61 5.77
N ILE A 215 8.10 5.10 4.53
CA ILE A 215 6.81 4.73 3.93
C ILE A 215 6.30 3.41 4.48
N LYS A 216 7.20 2.47 4.71
CA LYS A 216 6.91 1.16 5.27
C LYS A 216 7.90 0.86 6.40
N VAL A 217 7.46 0.98 7.63
CA VAL A 217 8.29 0.78 8.83
C VAL A 217 8.07 -0.58 9.49
N PHE A 218 6.97 -1.29 9.14
CA PHE A 218 6.66 -2.64 9.60
C PHE A 218 5.88 -3.43 8.55
N GLY A 219 5.73 -4.73 8.76
CA GLY A 219 4.87 -5.61 7.98
C GLY A 219 3.72 -6.16 8.80
N ASN A 220 2.65 -6.56 8.13
CA ASN A 220 1.49 -7.19 8.73
C ASN A 220 1.55 -8.72 8.56
N ILE A 221 1.19 -9.43 9.62
CA ILE A 221 1.07 -10.89 9.60
C ILE A 221 -0.34 -11.25 10.09
N VAL A 222 -1.12 -11.89 9.23
CA VAL A 222 -2.49 -12.30 9.53
C VAL A 222 -2.55 -13.81 9.49
N CYS A 223 -2.82 -14.44 10.64
CA CYS A 223 -2.85 -15.88 10.79
C CYS A 223 -4.28 -16.41 10.84
N PHE A 224 -4.64 -17.32 9.93
CA PHE A 224 -5.91 -18.05 9.94
C PHE A 224 -5.84 -19.37 10.73
N ARG A 225 -4.73 -19.59 11.42
CA ARG A 225 -4.50 -20.69 12.37
C ARG A 225 -3.99 -20.12 13.68
N ASN A 226 -4.19 -20.87 14.76
CA ASN A 226 -3.65 -20.47 16.05
C ASN A 226 -2.13 -20.75 16.10
N LEU A 227 -1.36 -19.74 15.73
CA LEU A 227 0.10 -19.77 15.73
C LEU A 227 0.72 -19.01 16.92
N GLN A 228 -0.09 -18.39 17.80
CA GLN A 228 0.40 -17.52 18.87
C GLN A 228 1.47 -18.21 19.72
N LYS A 229 1.17 -19.36 20.32
CA LYS A 229 2.12 -20.10 21.16
C LYS A 229 3.41 -20.45 20.39
N ARG A 230 3.28 -20.88 19.12
CA ARG A 230 4.44 -21.24 18.29
C ARG A 230 5.30 -20.03 17.95
N THR A 231 4.68 -18.87 17.81
CA THR A 231 5.35 -17.60 17.58
C THR A 231 6.11 -17.18 18.85
N ASP A 232 5.47 -17.27 20.02
CA ASP A 232 6.11 -16.99 21.31
C ASP A 232 7.32 -17.91 21.56
N ASP A 233 7.15 -19.22 21.33
CA ASP A 233 8.21 -20.21 21.47
C ASP A 233 9.38 -19.94 20.50
N ALA A 234 9.08 -19.59 19.26
CA ALA A 234 10.11 -19.31 18.25
C ALA A 234 10.88 -18.02 18.58
N ILE A 235 10.20 -16.96 19.02
CA ILE A 235 10.86 -15.71 19.43
C ILE A 235 11.74 -15.92 20.66
N SER A 236 11.28 -16.68 21.64
CA SER A 236 12.07 -16.96 22.85
C SER A 236 13.37 -17.73 22.55
N LEU A 237 13.36 -18.56 21.48
CA LEU A 237 14.53 -19.33 21.06
C LEU A 237 15.51 -18.58 20.16
N PHE A 238 15.00 -17.74 19.27
CA PHE A 238 15.77 -17.09 18.21
C PHE A 238 15.87 -15.57 18.39
N GLY A 239 15.09 -14.99 19.31
CA GLY A 239 15.10 -13.57 19.58
C GLY A 239 16.27 -13.21 20.51
N ASP A 240 17.23 -12.45 20.01
CA ASP A 240 18.10 -11.70 20.89
C ASP A 240 17.24 -10.59 21.53
N LYS A 241 17.16 -10.55 22.86
CA LYS A 241 16.35 -9.57 23.60
C LYS A 241 16.78 -8.12 23.33
N GLU A 242 17.96 -7.93 22.75
CA GLU A 242 18.55 -6.63 22.40
C GLU A 242 18.52 -6.31 20.89
N ALA A 243 18.20 -7.28 20.02
CA ALA A 243 18.08 -7.04 18.59
C ALA A 243 16.74 -6.37 18.29
N GLY A 244 16.73 -5.09 17.96
CA GLY A 244 15.57 -4.21 17.75
C GLY A 244 14.63 -4.55 16.58
N GLY A 245 14.44 -5.83 16.29
CA GLY A 245 13.43 -6.33 15.37
C GLY A 245 12.22 -6.85 16.13
N ILE A 246 11.43 -5.96 16.68
CA ILE A 246 10.27 -6.32 17.49
C ILE A 246 9.19 -6.90 16.59
N VAL A 247 8.92 -8.20 16.70
CA VAL A 247 7.61 -8.73 16.34
C VAL A 247 6.65 -8.21 17.41
N LEU A 248 5.80 -7.27 17.02
CA LEU A 248 4.79 -6.71 17.92
C LEU A 248 3.75 -7.78 18.19
N MET A 249 3.78 -8.36 19.37
CA MET A 249 3.02 -9.56 19.74
C MET A 249 1.88 -9.27 20.69
N ARG A 250 1.49 -8.02 20.80
CA ARG A 250 0.38 -7.65 21.68
C ARG A 250 -0.88 -7.42 20.88
N GLY A 251 -2.03 -7.64 21.55
CA GLY A 251 -3.33 -7.42 20.95
C GLY A 251 -3.68 -5.93 20.86
N TYR A 252 -4.71 -5.63 20.07
CA TYR A 252 -5.27 -4.28 19.93
C TYR A 252 -5.48 -3.56 21.27
N LYS A 253 -6.07 -4.27 22.26
CA LYS A 253 -6.39 -3.70 23.56
C LYS A 253 -5.16 -3.20 24.32
N ASP A 254 -4.04 -3.91 24.21
CA ASP A 254 -2.80 -3.53 24.89
C ASP A 254 -2.23 -2.24 24.30
N TYR A 255 -2.26 -2.12 22.95
CA TYR A 255 -1.80 -0.89 22.30
C TYR A 255 -2.77 0.28 22.44
N TYR A 256 -4.07 0.00 22.54
CA TYR A 256 -5.06 1.04 22.65
C TYR A 256 -5.21 1.58 24.08
N PHE A 257 -5.28 0.70 25.09
CA PHE A 257 -5.51 1.04 26.49
C PHE A 257 -4.26 1.04 27.38
N GLY A 258 -3.12 0.57 26.88
CA GLY A 258 -1.92 0.35 27.67
C GLY A 258 -1.87 -1.04 28.32
N TYR A 259 -0.70 -1.40 28.85
CA TYR A 259 -0.47 -2.69 29.50
C TYR A 259 0.67 -2.65 30.51
N GLU A 260 0.67 -3.59 31.44
CA GLU A 260 1.80 -3.85 32.32
C GLU A 260 2.64 -5.00 31.74
N ASP A 261 3.96 -4.85 31.75
CA ASP A 261 4.88 -5.91 31.38
C ASP A 261 5.14 -6.90 32.53
N ALA A 262 5.93 -7.95 32.25
CA ALA A 262 6.24 -8.98 33.25
C ALA A 262 6.98 -8.46 34.49
N ASP A 263 7.62 -7.30 34.39
CA ASP A 263 8.36 -6.64 35.46
C ASP A 263 7.49 -5.64 36.24
N GLY A 264 6.19 -5.56 35.89
CA GLY A 264 5.22 -4.65 36.52
C GLY A 264 5.34 -3.19 36.06
N LYS A 265 6.05 -2.93 34.96
CA LYS A 265 6.16 -1.60 34.39
C LYS A 265 4.98 -1.35 33.46
N TYR A 266 4.29 -0.23 33.68
CA TYR A 266 3.21 0.21 32.83
C TYR A 266 3.72 0.85 31.53
N HIS A 267 3.15 0.46 30.42
CA HIS A 267 3.37 1.02 29.09
C HIS A 267 2.09 1.72 28.63
N PRO A 268 2.10 3.03 28.41
CA PRO A 268 0.91 3.77 28.03
C PRO A 268 0.40 3.37 26.65
N GLY A 269 -0.92 3.27 26.52
CA GLY A 269 -1.59 3.03 25.26
C GLY A 269 -1.91 4.32 24.50
N TYR A 270 -2.54 4.15 23.34
CA TYR A 270 -2.98 5.27 22.50
C TYR A 270 -3.89 6.23 23.25
N GLN A 271 -4.83 5.71 24.03
CA GLN A 271 -5.77 6.51 24.82
C GLN A 271 -5.03 7.38 25.84
N ASP A 272 -4.08 6.81 26.59
CA ASP A 272 -3.31 7.54 27.59
C ASP A 272 -2.49 8.67 26.94
N MET A 273 -1.86 8.37 25.80
CA MET A 273 -1.05 9.34 25.06
C MET A 273 -1.90 10.51 24.54
N ILE A 274 -3.12 10.23 24.05
CA ILE A 274 -4.04 11.29 23.59
C ILE A 274 -4.55 12.12 24.77
N GLU A 275 -4.87 11.51 25.91
CA GLU A 275 -5.26 12.22 27.13
C GLU A 275 -4.12 13.12 27.64
N GLU A 276 -2.89 12.63 27.65
CA GLU A 276 -1.72 13.41 27.98
C GLU A 276 -1.52 14.58 27.01
N LEU A 277 -1.65 14.34 25.69
CA LEU A 277 -1.51 15.36 24.65
C LEU A 277 -2.53 16.49 24.85
N THR A 278 -3.80 16.15 24.96
CA THR A 278 -4.90 17.13 25.07
C THR A 278 -4.84 17.91 26.38
N THR A 279 -4.34 17.29 27.44
CA THR A 279 -4.18 17.93 28.76
C THR A 279 -2.98 18.88 28.78
N LYS A 280 -1.82 18.45 28.31
CA LYS A 280 -0.57 19.23 28.34
C LYS A 280 -0.48 20.30 27.27
N PHE A 281 -1.07 20.02 26.09
CA PHE A 281 -0.95 20.85 24.89
C PHE A 281 -2.31 21.10 24.23
N PRO A 282 -3.28 21.71 24.93
CA PRO A 282 -4.62 21.92 24.38
C PRO A 282 -4.57 22.79 23.09
N LEU A 283 -5.47 22.52 22.16
CA LEU A 283 -5.55 23.25 20.89
C LEU A 283 -5.96 24.72 21.07
N THR A 284 -6.52 25.08 22.22
CA THR A 284 -6.81 26.48 22.61
C THR A 284 -5.57 27.32 22.86
N GLU A 285 -4.39 26.71 23.06
CA GLU A 285 -3.12 27.40 23.16
C GLU A 285 -2.61 27.70 21.75
N GLU A 286 -2.44 28.98 21.39
CA GLU A 286 -2.03 29.37 20.05
C GLU A 286 -0.62 28.85 19.67
N ARG A 287 0.31 28.83 20.65
CA ARG A 287 1.70 28.42 20.40
C ARG A 287 2.34 27.77 21.62
N ILE A 288 3.03 26.65 21.42
CA ILE A 288 3.82 26.00 22.47
C ILE A 288 5.11 26.79 22.69
N THR A 289 5.22 27.42 23.87
CA THR A 289 6.38 28.24 24.24
C THR A 289 7.30 27.51 25.21
N GLY A 290 8.60 27.76 25.11
CA GLY A 290 9.62 27.14 25.95
C GLY A 290 10.19 25.87 25.35
N GLU A 291 11.52 25.80 25.28
CA GLU A 291 12.27 24.73 24.60
C GLU A 291 11.94 23.34 25.17
N GLN A 292 11.85 23.22 26.50
CA GLN A 292 11.52 21.96 27.14
C GLN A 292 10.11 21.46 26.79
N ARG A 293 9.11 22.36 26.81
CA ARG A 293 7.74 21.99 26.43
C ARG A 293 7.63 21.62 24.94
N GLN A 294 8.40 22.29 24.08
CA GLN A 294 8.48 21.94 22.65
C GLN A 294 9.06 20.54 22.46
N LYS A 295 10.14 20.19 23.19
CA LYS A 295 10.72 18.84 23.16
C LYS A 295 9.72 17.78 23.65
N GLU A 296 9.05 18.03 24.76
CA GLU A 296 8.03 17.11 25.31
C GLU A 296 6.89 16.88 24.32
N PHE A 297 6.41 17.94 23.66
CA PHE A 297 5.38 17.83 22.63
C PHE A 297 5.86 17.00 21.43
N ILE A 298 7.07 17.26 20.93
CA ILE A 298 7.65 16.54 19.78
C ILE A 298 7.77 15.05 20.10
N VAL A 299 8.27 14.69 21.26
CA VAL A 299 8.42 13.29 21.68
C VAL A 299 7.06 12.60 21.84
N LEU A 300 6.11 13.25 22.52
CA LEU A 300 4.78 12.70 22.76
C LEU A 300 3.99 12.53 21.46
N PHE A 301 3.94 13.56 20.64
CA PHE A 301 3.19 13.49 19.38
C PHE A 301 3.82 12.51 18.39
N GLY A 302 5.15 12.42 18.34
CA GLY A 302 5.84 11.39 17.58
C GLY A 302 5.50 9.98 18.04
N ALA A 303 5.40 9.74 19.36
CA ALA A 303 4.94 8.46 19.90
C ALA A 303 3.49 8.15 19.49
N ILE A 304 2.60 9.16 19.51
CA ILE A 304 1.20 9.03 19.03
C ILE A 304 1.15 8.67 17.54
N LEU A 305 1.96 9.31 16.70
CA LEU A 305 2.04 9.00 15.28
C LEU A 305 2.43 7.53 15.04
N ARG A 306 3.45 7.04 15.78
CA ARG A 306 3.86 5.64 15.69
C ARG A 306 2.75 4.70 16.16
N MET A 307 2.10 4.99 17.28
CA MET A 307 1.04 4.17 17.83
C MET A 307 -0.18 4.13 16.92
N ARG A 308 -0.62 5.29 16.39
CA ARG A 308 -1.73 5.37 15.44
C ARG A 308 -1.42 4.55 14.17
N ASN A 309 -0.21 4.71 13.62
CA ASN A 309 0.22 3.95 12.44
C ASN A 309 0.21 2.42 12.68
N LEU A 310 0.55 1.98 13.90
CA LEU A 310 0.43 0.59 14.31
C LEU A 310 -1.05 0.15 14.41
N LEU A 311 -1.87 0.94 15.09
CA LEU A 311 -3.28 0.63 15.34
C LEU A 311 -4.09 0.55 14.04
N THR A 312 -3.74 1.32 12.99
CA THR A 312 -4.40 1.22 11.67
C THR A 312 -4.28 -0.16 11.02
N SER A 313 -3.37 -1.01 11.49
CA SER A 313 -3.28 -2.40 11.04
C SER A 313 -4.30 -3.35 11.69
N PHE A 314 -4.98 -2.91 12.76
CA PHE A 314 -6.03 -3.68 13.44
C PHE A 314 -7.41 -3.28 12.93
N ASP A 315 -8.26 -4.28 12.72
CA ASP A 315 -9.63 -4.06 12.21
C ASP A 315 -10.48 -3.25 13.20
N GLU A 316 -10.22 -3.41 14.49
CA GLU A 316 -10.93 -2.75 15.59
C GLU A 316 -10.64 -1.25 15.70
N PHE A 317 -9.59 -0.76 15.05
CA PHE A 317 -9.22 0.65 15.14
C PHE A 317 -10.11 1.55 14.27
N ALA A 318 -10.65 1.05 13.18
CA ALA A 318 -11.50 1.82 12.29
C ALA A 318 -12.75 2.35 13.04
N GLY A 319 -12.88 3.67 13.15
CA GLY A 319 -13.93 4.33 13.92
C GLY A 319 -13.71 4.38 15.43
N SER A 320 -12.49 4.02 15.89
CA SER A 320 -12.08 4.11 17.31
C SER A 320 -11.04 5.21 17.56
N GLU A 321 -10.87 6.11 16.61
CA GLU A 321 -10.03 7.29 16.75
C GLU A 321 -10.59 8.22 17.83
N ILE A 322 -9.75 8.66 18.77
CA ILE A 322 -10.16 9.52 19.88
C ILE A 322 -10.17 11.00 19.45
N LEU A 323 -9.18 11.41 18.67
CA LEU A 323 -9.15 12.75 18.11
C LEU A 323 -9.98 12.79 16.83
N SER A 324 -10.70 13.88 16.63
CA SER A 324 -11.25 14.19 15.32
C SER A 324 -10.12 14.34 14.29
N GLU A 325 -10.40 14.11 13.02
CA GLU A 325 -9.39 14.31 11.97
C GLU A 325 -8.90 15.77 11.95
N LEU A 326 -9.77 16.74 12.24
CA LEU A 326 -9.42 18.14 12.35
C LEU A 326 -8.40 18.39 13.48
N ASP A 327 -8.71 17.92 14.70
CA ASP A 327 -7.83 18.10 15.85
C ASP A 327 -6.47 17.42 15.61
N PHE A 328 -6.50 16.24 15.00
CA PHE A 328 -5.26 15.53 14.66
C PHE A 328 -4.40 16.31 13.66
N GLN A 329 -5.00 16.90 12.64
CA GLN A 329 -4.30 17.72 11.65
C GLN A 329 -3.77 19.03 12.26
N ASP A 330 -4.50 19.65 13.18
CA ASP A 330 -4.03 20.83 13.91
C ASP A 330 -2.78 20.52 14.75
N TYR A 331 -2.77 19.38 15.47
CA TYR A 331 -1.57 18.91 16.18
C TYR A 331 -0.42 18.60 15.23
N LEU A 332 -0.72 17.98 14.10
CA LEU A 332 0.27 17.69 13.06
C LEU A 332 0.90 18.96 12.49
N GLY A 333 0.08 19.97 12.20
CA GLY A 333 0.56 21.30 11.76
C GLY A 333 1.54 21.91 12.75
N ARG A 334 1.18 21.94 14.04
CA ARG A 334 2.06 22.42 15.13
C ARG A 334 3.37 21.64 15.22
N TYR A 335 3.30 20.33 15.05
CA TYR A 335 4.49 19.49 15.05
C TYR A 335 5.42 19.80 13.88
N GLN A 336 4.87 20.03 12.68
CA GLN A 336 5.65 20.42 11.50
C GLN A 336 6.29 21.80 11.65
N ASP A 337 5.55 22.78 12.18
CA ASP A 337 6.06 24.14 12.41
C ASP A 337 7.24 24.12 13.39
N LEU A 338 7.11 23.43 14.53
CA LEU A 338 8.19 23.28 15.50
C LEU A 338 9.41 22.59 14.90
N ARG A 339 9.20 21.56 14.10
CA ARG A 339 10.27 20.86 13.38
C ARG A 339 11.05 21.81 12.48
N ASP A 340 10.35 22.61 11.70
CA ASP A 340 11.00 23.52 10.76
C ASP A 340 11.71 24.66 11.49
N GLU A 341 11.18 25.14 12.60
CA GLU A 341 11.88 26.07 13.51
C GLU A 341 13.17 25.48 14.06
N TRP A 342 13.15 24.22 14.52
CA TRP A 342 14.31 23.53 15.08
C TRP A 342 15.38 23.21 14.05
N LYS A 343 15.00 22.84 12.82
CA LYS A 343 15.94 22.64 11.71
C LYS A 343 16.68 23.89 11.31
N ASN A 344 16.02 25.03 11.39
CA ASN A 344 16.57 26.31 10.96
C ASN A 344 17.43 26.99 12.06
N ARG A 345 17.43 26.46 13.30
CA ARG A 345 18.35 26.91 14.35
C ARG A 345 19.77 26.43 14.02
N LYS A 346 20.69 27.39 13.80
CA LYS A 346 22.11 27.09 13.52
C LYS A 346 22.73 26.31 14.71
N PRO A 347 23.60 25.32 14.46
CA PRO A 347 24.25 24.54 15.49
C PRO A 347 25.28 25.41 16.23
N GLY A 348 24.95 25.80 17.44
CA GLY A 348 25.81 26.60 18.35
C GLY A 348 25.61 26.24 19.81
N GLY A 349 25.45 24.97 20.13
CA GLY A 349 25.31 24.47 21.50
C GLY A 349 25.46 22.95 21.50
N GLU A 350 25.96 22.42 22.59
CA GLU A 350 26.29 21.00 22.81
C GLU A 350 25.26 20.05 22.21
N LYS A 351 25.76 19.13 21.37
CA LYS A 351 24.98 18.04 20.78
C LYS A 351 24.55 17.07 21.87
N GLU A 352 23.33 17.20 22.36
CA GLU A 352 22.63 16.09 22.97
C GLU A 352 21.90 15.28 21.87
N ASP A 353 21.87 13.99 22.06
CA ASP A 353 21.49 12.86 21.19
C ASP A 353 20.04 12.85 20.63
N ILE A 354 19.42 14.02 20.52
CA ILE A 354 18.02 14.20 20.09
C ILE A 354 17.88 14.15 18.56
N THR A 355 19.01 14.20 17.84
CA THR A 355 19.02 14.33 16.37
C THR A 355 18.55 13.05 15.69
N ASP A 356 18.77 11.87 16.26
CA ASP A 356 18.41 10.58 15.67
C ASP A 356 16.90 10.28 15.85
N ASP A 357 16.32 10.57 17.01
CA ASP A 357 14.87 10.41 17.24
C ASP A 357 14.04 11.41 16.43
N ILE A 358 14.51 12.66 16.32
CA ILE A 358 13.86 13.69 15.49
C ILE A 358 13.96 13.35 14.00
N VAL A 359 15.07 12.80 13.52
CA VAL A 359 15.23 12.39 12.10
C VAL A 359 14.26 11.27 11.74
N PHE A 360 14.07 10.28 12.63
CA PHE A 360 13.15 9.16 12.40
C PHE A 360 11.68 9.62 12.34
N GLU A 361 11.26 10.48 13.25
CA GLU A 361 9.90 11.02 13.29
C GLU A 361 9.61 11.97 12.13
N ILE A 362 10.60 12.71 11.67
CA ILE A 362 10.54 13.54 10.47
C ILE A 362 10.29 12.69 9.21
N GLU A 363 10.87 11.50 9.13
CA GLU A 363 10.62 10.61 8.00
C GLU A 363 9.19 10.07 8.01
N LEU A 364 8.63 9.73 9.18
CA LEU A 364 7.23 9.35 9.34
C LEU A 364 6.26 10.46 8.91
N ILE A 365 6.54 11.72 9.24
CA ILE A 365 5.69 12.86 8.90
C ILE A 365 5.76 13.24 7.42
N LYS A 366 6.88 13.09 6.78
CA LYS A 366 6.94 13.28 5.31
C LYS A 366 5.93 12.41 4.55
N GLN A 367 5.31 11.43 5.22
CA GLN A 367 4.32 10.53 4.64
C GLN A 367 2.88 10.88 5.01
N ILE A 368 2.64 11.60 6.08
CA ILE A 368 1.36 12.23 6.34
C ILE A 368 1.37 13.50 5.50
N GLU A 369 1.24 13.35 4.20
CA GLU A 369 1.08 14.46 3.27
C GLU A 369 -0.18 15.23 3.66
N ILE A 370 -0.13 16.55 3.54
CA ILE A 370 -1.34 17.39 3.56
C ILE A 370 -2.25 16.82 2.48
N ASN A 371 -3.26 16.07 2.92
CA ASN A 371 -4.20 15.39 2.05
C ASN A 371 -5.36 16.33 1.69
N ILE A 372 -6.22 15.88 0.80
CA ILE A 372 -7.39 16.65 0.37
C ILE A 372 -8.36 16.88 1.53
N ASP A 373 -8.48 15.95 2.48
CA ASP A 373 -9.41 16.06 3.60
C ASP A 373 -9.05 17.24 4.50
N TYR A 374 -7.75 17.47 4.76
CA TYR A 374 -7.29 18.66 5.47
C TYR A 374 -7.67 19.96 4.74
N ILE A 375 -7.52 19.99 3.43
CA ILE A 375 -7.94 21.14 2.63
C ILE A 375 -9.45 21.36 2.72
N LEU A 376 -10.25 20.30 2.69
CA LEU A 376 -11.72 20.40 2.82
C LEU A 376 -12.16 20.89 4.21
N LEU A 377 -11.44 20.50 5.27
CA LEU A 377 -11.67 21.02 6.61
C LEU A 377 -11.36 22.53 6.69
N LEU A 378 -10.30 22.98 6.05
CA LEU A 378 -10.03 24.42 5.93
C LEU A 378 -11.09 25.12 5.08
N VAL A 379 -11.59 24.49 4.02
CA VAL A 379 -12.70 25.01 3.20
C VAL A 379 -14.00 25.10 4.00
N GLN A 380 -14.28 24.08 4.86
CA GLN A 380 -15.42 24.14 5.79
C GLN A 380 -15.28 25.33 6.75
N LYS A 381 -14.11 25.52 7.34
CA LYS A 381 -13.85 26.65 8.23
C LYS A 381 -14.00 28.01 7.51
N TYR A 382 -13.54 28.09 6.27
CA TYR A 382 -13.74 29.27 5.41
C TYR A 382 -15.23 29.50 5.14
N HIS A 383 -15.98 28.47 4.81
CA HIS A 383 -17.43 28.52 4.60
C HIS A 383 -18.19 28.95 5.87
N ASP A 384 -17.83 28.40 7.04
CA ASP A 384 -18.47 28.72 8.33
C ASP A 384 -18.22 30.19 8.75
N SER A 385 -17.16 30.79 8.25
CA SER A 385 -16.89 32.23 8.39
C SER A 385 -17.69 33.10 7.39
N HIS A 386 -18.70 32.54 6.70
CA HIS A 386 -19.42 33.19 5.59
C HIS A 386 -18.52 33.65 4.43
N CYS A 387 -17.44 32.90 4.19
CA CYS A 387 -16.46 33.18 3.14
C CYS A 387 -15.70 34.51 3.31
N ASP A 388 -15.63 35.05 4.52
CA ASP A 388 -15.01 36.34 4.80
C ASP A 388 -13.57 36.22 5.34
N ASP A 389 -13.17 35.05 5.83
CA ASP A 389 -11.83 34.82 6.41
C ASP A 389 -10.74 34.64 5.34
N LYS A 390 -10.11 35.77 4.97
CA LYS A 390 -9.02 35.77 3.99
C LYS A 390 -7.76 35.05 4.45
N GLU A 391 -7.53 34.89 5.76
CA GLU A 391 -6.34 34.21 6.29
C GLU A 391 -6.47 32.70 6.08
N VAL A 392 -7.66 32.13 6.29
CA VAL A 392 -7.95 30.73 5.97
C VAL A 392 -7.74 30.47 4.48
N LEU A 393 -8.21 31.35 3.61
CA LEU A 393 -8.02 31.22 2.16
C LEU A 393 -6.52 31.24 1.75
N ILE A 394 -5.72 32.09 2.39
CA ILE A 394 -4.28 32.13 2.18
C ILE A 394 -3.64 30.82 2.67
N THR A 395 -4.10 30.30 3.80
CA THR A 395 -3.62 29.03 4.37
C THR A 395 -3.92 27.85 3.45
N ILE A 396 -5.14 27.78 2.89
CA ILE A 396 -5.52 26.77 1.90
C ILE A 396 -4.57 26.80 0.69
N ARG A 397 -4.35 27.99 0.12
CA ARG A 397 -3.47 28.15 -1.04
C ARG A 397 -2.03 27.74 -0.75
N LYS A 398 -1.48 28.14 0.41
CA LYS A 398 -0.14 27.74 0.84
C LYS A 398 -0.03 26.22 1.04
N ALA A 399 -1.04 25.61 1.65
CA ALA A 399 -1.08 24.16 1.88
C ALA A 399 -1.13 23.38 0.54
N VAL A 400 -1.96 23.81 -0.40
CA VAL A 400 -2.04 23.21 -1.75
C VAL A 400 -0.73 23.38 -2.51
N ASP A 401 -0.10 24.55 -2.45
CA ASP A 401 1.17 24.83 -3.15
C ASP A 401 2.36 24.06 -2.51
N ALA A 402 2.31 23.81 -1.20
CA ALA A 402 3.34 23.06 -0.48
C ALA A 402 3.28 21.55 -0.77
N SER A 403 2.09 21.01 -1.06
CA SER A 403 1.90 19.59 -1.32
C SER A 403 2.14 19.25 -2.80
N PRO A 404 3.15 18.45 -3.16
CA PRO A 404 3.37 17.99 -4.53
C PRO A 404 2.15 17.27 -5.13
N GLU A 405 1.38 16.58 -4.28
CA GLU A 405 0.21 15.81 -4.66
C GLU A 405 -0.99 16.70 -4.98
N LEU A 406 -1.19 17.78 -4.23
CA LEU A 406 -2.32 18.69 -4.40
C LEU A 406 -2.08 19.72 -5.50
N ARG A 407 -0.85 19.94 -5.95
CA ARG A 407 -0.55 20.88 -7.05
C ARG A 407 -1.29 20.55 -8.33
N SER A 408 -1.39 19.26 -8.68
CA SER A 408 -2.14 18.81 -9.87
C SER A 408 -3.65 19.07 -9.73
N LYS A 409 -4.15 19.23 -8.50
CA LYS A 409 -5.55 19.39 -8.12
C LYS A 409 -5.92 20.84 -7.82
N LYS A 410 -4.94 21.76 -7.80
CA LYS A 410 -5.10 23.17 -7.42
C LYS A 410 -6.26 23.85 -8.14
N ALA A 411 -6.32 23.72 -9.45
CA ALA A 411 -7.40 24.34 -10.25
C ALA A 411 -8.79 23.79 -9.87
N LEU A 412 -8.87 22.49 -9.55
CA LEU A 412 -10.11 21.84 -9.12
C LEU A 412 -10.55 22.37 -7.76
N ILE A 413 -9.63 22.46 -6.80
CA ILE A 413 -9.87 22.99 -5.46
C ILE A 413 -10.29 24.48 -5.53
N GLU A 414 -9.60 25.30 -6.31
CA GLU A 414 -9.94 26.72 -6.48
C GLU A 414 -11.31 26.91 -7.12
N THR A 415 -11.69 26.06 -8.10
CA THR A 415 -13.00 26.10 -8.73
C THR A 415 -14.10 25.72 -7.71
N PHE A 416 -13.86 24.73 -6.89
CA PHE A 416 -14.79 24.34 -5.83
C PHE A 416 -15.00 25.45 -4.80
N ILE A 417 -13.90 26.04 -4.30
CA ILE A 417 -13.97 27.16 -3.34
C ILE A 417 -14.75 28.36 -3.92
N ALA A 418 -14.56 28.66 -5.19
CA ALA A 418 -15.28 29.76 -5.85
C ALA A 418 -16.77 29.50 -6.02
N GLY A 419 -17.19 28.22 -6.04
CA GLY A 419 -18.58 27.80 -6.19
C GLY A 419 -19.35 27.59 -4.88
N ILE A 420 -18.65 27.61 -3.73
CA ILE A 420 -19.20 27.25 -2.44
C ILE A 420 -19.91 28.46 -1.80
N ASN A 421 -21.19 28.62 -2.03
CA ASN A 421 -21.94 29.79 -1.53
C ASN A 421 -23.01 29.49 -0.48
N ASP A 422 -23.56 28.28 -0.41
CA ASP A 422 -24.70 27.99 0.49
C ASP A 422 -24.83 26.46 0.71
N VAL A 423 -23.80 25.85 1.27
CA VAL A 423 -23.67 24.39 1.38
C VAL A 423 -23.80 23.97 2.83
N SER A 424 -24.60 22.96 3.10
CA SER A 424 -24.77 22.40 4.45
C SER A 424 -23.68 21.41 4.85
N ASP A 425 -23.01 20.79 3.88
CA ASP A 425 -21.96 19.78 4.07
C ASP A 425 -20.91 19.88 2.95
N VAL A 426 -19.78 20.50 3.24
CA VAL A 426 -18.66 20.70 2.29
C VAL A 426 -18.08 19.40 1.78
N MET A 427 -18.02 18.35 2.62
CA MET A 427 -17.46 17.05 2.23
C MET A 427 -18.34 16.32 1.22
N LEU A 428 -19.65 16.35 1.43
CA LEU A 428 -20.62 15.73 0.52
C LEU A 428 -20.64 16.46 -0.83
N GLU A 429 -20.65 17.79 -0.77
CA GLU A 429 -20.65 18.63 -1.98
C GLU A 429 -19.36 18.47 -2.78
N TRP A 430 -18.22 18.38 -2.11
CA TRP A 430 -16.94 18.08 -2.76
C TRP A 430 -16.97 16.75 -3.52
N ARG A 431 -17.47 15.69 -2.90
CA ARG A 431 -17.58 14.37 -3.56
C ARG A 431 -18.46 14.43 -4.80
N THR A 432 -19.59 15.11 -4.71
CA THR A 432 -20.50 15.31 -5.84
C THR A 432 -19.81 16.11 -6.95
N PHE A 433 -19.21 17.25 -6.61
CA PHE A 433 -18.47 18.09 -7.55
C PHE A 433 -17.34 17.35 -8.25
N VAL A 434 -16.52 16.57 -7.50
CA VAL A 434 -15.42 15.79 -8.08
C VAL A 434 -15.94 14.72 -9.02
N ALA A 435 -17.03 14.03 -8.66
CA ALA A 435 -17.62 12.98 -9.49
C ALA A 435 -18.14 13.56 -10.83
N GLU A 436 -18.86 14.69 -10.78
CA GLU A 436 -19.37 15.37 -11.97
C GLU A 436 -18.24 15.92 -12.86
N GLU A 437 -17.25 16.54 -12.25
CA GLU A 437 -16.12 17.13 -12.96
C GLU A 437 -15.24 16.05 -13.60
N LYS A 438 -15.03 14.93 -12.91
CA LYS A 438 -14.32 13.75 -13.42
C LYS A 438 -15.02 13.18 -14.64
N GLU A 439 -16.34 13.00 -14.56
CA GLU A 439 -17.12 12.51 -15.70
C GLU A 439 -17.08 13.49 -16.87
N ARG A 440 -17.29 14.78 -16.62
CA ARG A 440 -17.25 15.83 -17.63
C ARG A 440 -15.92 15.88 -18.38
N GLN A 441 -14.80 15.83 -17.65
CA GLN A 441 -13.46 15.88 -18.24
C GLN A 441 -13.11 14.60 -19.00
N LEU A 442 -13.52 13.43 -18.50
CA LEU A 442 -13.31 12.16 -19.21
C LEU A 442 -14.05 12.14 -20.54
N VAL A 443 -15.32 12.52 -20.54
CA VAL A 443 -16.15 12.63 -21.76
C VAL A 443 -15.55 13.62 -22.75
N ALA A 444 -15.03 14.76 -22.26
CA ALA A 444 -14.36 15.74 -23.13
C ALA A 444 -13.13 15.15 -23.82
N ILE A 445 -12.27 14.41 -23.10
CA ILE A 445 -11.09 13.75 -23.67
C ILE A 445 -11.51 12.68 -24.70
N ILE A 446 -12.54 11.87 -24.37
CA ILE A 446 -13.05 10.84 -25.29
C ILE A 446 -13.53 11.45 -26.60
N GLN A 447 -14.28 12.53 -26.52
CA GLN A 447 -14.81 13.22 -27.71
C GLN A 447 -13.72 13.93 -28.51
N GLU A 448 -12.83 14.66 -27.85
CA GLU A 448 -11.76 15.43 -28.49
C GLU A 448 -10.78 14.51 -29.25
N GLU A 449 -10.40 13.38 -28.65
CA GLU A 449 -9.47 12.43 -29.22
C GLU A 449 -10.15 11.32 -30.04
N ASN A 450 -11.49 11.34 -30.08
CA ASN A 450 -12.32 10.33 -30.74
C ASN A 450 -11.98 8.91 -30.26
N LEU A 451 -11.94 8.73 -28.92
CA LEU A 451 -11.64 7.44 -28.31
C LEU A 451 -12.87 6.55 -28.22
N LYS A 452 -12.67 5.25 -28.04
CA LYS A 452 -13.75 4.31 -27.73
C LYS A 452 -14.17 4.48 -26.28
N ASP A 453 -15.42 4.85 -26.04
CA ASP A 453 -15.94 5.23 -24.73
C ASP A 453 -15.75 4.11 -23.70
N ASP A 454 -16.35 2.93 -23.91
CA ASP A 454 -16.28 1.82 -22.98
C ASP A 454 -14.84 1.36 -22.68
N GLU A 455 -13.98 1.30 -23.67
CA GLU A 455 -12.59 0.88 -23.51
C GLU A 455 -11.79 1.90 -22.72
N THR A 456 -12.03 3.20 -22.94
CA THR A 456 -11.34 4.29 -22.24
C THR A 456 -11.78 4.35 -20.77
N ARG A 457 -13.07 4.16 -20.49
CA ARG A 457 -13.58 4.09 -19.12
C ARG A 457 -12.95 2.94 -18.35
N ARG A 458 -12.95 1.73 -18.88
CA ARG A 458 -12.32 0.55 -18.28
C ARG A 458 -10.83 0.74 -18.06
N PHE A 459 -10.15 1.36 -19.01
CA PHE A 459 -8.73 1.68 -18.90
C PHE A 459 -8.47 2.65 -17.75
N MET A 460 -9.26 3.72 -17.64
CA MET A 460 -9.12 4.69 -16.55
C MET A 460 -9.50 4.11 -15.20
N GLU A 461 -10.57 3.32 -15.09
CA GLU A 461 -10.93 2.60 -13.86
C GLU A 461 -9.78 1.68 -13.39
N SER A 462 -9.18 0.93 -14.33
CA SER A 462 -8.01 0.11 -14.03
C SER A 462 -6.83 0.97 -13.55
N SER A 463 -6.59 2.11 -14.20
CA SER A 463 -5.52 3.03 -13.86
C SER A 463 -5.70 3.63 -12.46
N PHE A 464 -6.90 4.05 -12.09
CA PHE A 464 -7.21 4.54 -10.75
C PHE A 464 -7.03 3.46 -9.68
N ARG A 465 -7.46 2.23 -9.97
CA ARG A 465 -7.25 1.10 -9.06
C ARG A 465 -5.79 0.72 -8.92
N ASP A 466 -5.04 0.70 -10.04
CA ASP A 466 -3.63 0.30 -10.06
C ASP A 466 -2.69 1.43 -9.58
N GLY A 467 -3.22 2.65 -9.35
CA GLY A 467 -2.46 3.82 -8.89
C GLY A 467 -1.54 4.42 -9.94
N SER A 468 -1.67 4.03 -11.21
CA SER A 468 -0.83 4.53 -12.31
C SER A 468 -1.47 4.31 -13.68
N VAL A 469 -1.15 5.22 -14.62
CA VAL A 469 -1.56 5.07 -16.03
C VAL A 469 -0.49 4.27 -16.78
N LYS A 470 -0.87 3.16 -17.39
CA LYS A 470 0.03 2.38 -18.22
C LYS A 470 0.29 3.12 -19.54
N THR A 471 1.53 3.56 -19.72
CA THR A 471 1.96 4.31 -20.92
C THR A 471 2.62 3.42 -21.98
N THR A 472 2.94 2.17 -21.64
CA THR A 472 3.60 1.21 -22.51
C THR A 472 2.65 0.06 -22.89
N GLY A 473 2.89 -0.59 -24.03
CA GLY A 473 2.08 -1.71 -24.49
C GLY A 473 1.01 -1.31 -25.52
N THR A 474 0.06 -2.24 -25.74
CA THR A 474 -1.02 -2.11 -26.73
C THR A 474 -2.31 -1.54 -26.15
N ASP A 475 -2.37 -1.25 -24.85
CA ASP A 475 -3.60 -0.84 -24.18
C ASP A 475 -4.12 0.50 -24.72
N ILE A 476 -3.22 1.49 -24.91
CA ILE A 476 -3.58 2.76 -25.54
C ILE A 476 -4.03 2.58 -26.99
N ASP A 477 -3.43 1.65 -27.72
CA ASP A 477 -3.82 1.39 -29.12
C ASP A 477 -5.25 0.86 -29.24
N ARG A 478 -5.78 0.18 -28.21
CA ARG A 478 -7.16 -0.32 -28.14
C ARG A 478 -8.18 0.79 -27.96
N LEU A 479 -7.80 1.88 -27.29
CA LEU A 479 -8.66 3.04 -27.06
C LEU A 479 -8.90 3.82 -28.35
N MET A 480 -7.94 3.79 -29.27
CA MET A 480 -7.97 4.56 -30.50
C MET A 480 -8.94 3.94 -31.54
N PRO A 481 -9.57 4.76 -32.38
CA PRO A 481 -10.40 4.25 -33.47
C PRO A 481 -9.56 3.46 -34.48
N PRO A 482 -10.18 2.57 -35.25
CA PRO A 482 -9.49 1.81 -36.30
C PRO A 482 -8.89 2.76 -37.35
N ILE A 483 -7.73 2.37 -37.90
CA ILE A 483 -6.98 3.19 -38.85
C ILE A 483 -7.79 3.37 -40.15
N SER A 484 -8.04 4.62 -40.52
CA SER A 484 -8.48 4.93 -41.89
C SER A 484 -7.32 4.69 -42.87
N ARG A 485 -7.55 3.92 -43.92
CA ARG A 485 -6.55 3.60 -44.96
C ARG A 485 -6.02 4.83 -45.74
N PHE A 486 -6.61 6.02 -45.52
CA PHE A 486 -6.32 7.24 -46.29
C PHE A 486 -5.90 8.45 -45.40
N GLY A 487 -5.67 8.29 -44.10
CA GLY A 487 -5.29 9.38 -43.20
C GLY A 487 -3.80 9.31 -42.83
N GLY A 488 -2.98 10.13 -43.47
CA GLY A 488 -1.54 10.25 -43.22
C GLY A 488 -1.19 11.04 -41.94
N GLY A 489 -1.78 10.75 -40.80
CA GLY A 489 -1.42 11.35 -39.50
C GLY A 489 -0.37 10.52 -38.76
N ASN A 490 0.56 11.20 -38.04
CA ASN A 490 1.56 10.54 -37.21
C ASN A 490 0.90 9.88 -36.00
N ARG A 491 0.62 8.56 -36.10
CA ARG A 491 -0.05 7.76 -35.03
C ARG A 491 0.73 7.82 -33.73
N ALA A 492 2.05 7.90 -33.79
CA ALA A 492 2.89 7.96 -32.60
C ALA A 492 2.69 9.28 -31.83
N GLU A 493 2.60 10.40 -32.53
CA GLU A 493 2.32 11.71 -31.91
C GLU A 493 0.92 11.73 -31.30
N LYS A 494 -0.09 11.21 -32.01
CA LYS A 494 -1.45 11.13 -31.48
C LYS A 494 -1.52 10.22 -30.25
N LYS A 495 -0.83 9.09 -30.26
CA LYS A 495 -0.72 8.20 -29.08
C LYS A 495 -0.09 8.93 -27.89
N GLN A 496 0.98 9.68 -28.13
CA GLN A 496 1.65 10.47 -27.09
C GLN A 496 0.72 11.53 -26.50
N THR A 497 -0.01 12.26 -27.32
CA THR A 497 -1.00 13.26 -26.89
C THR A 497 -2.09 12.64 -26.01
N ILE A 498 -2.61 11.45 -26.42
CA ILE A 498 -3.62 10.72 -25.65
C ILE A 498 -3.05 10.31 -24.28
N ILE A 499 -1.83 9.78 -24.26
CA ILE A 499 -1.15 9.40 -23.01
C ILE A 499 -1.02 10.61 -22.07
N GLU A 500 -0.59 11.74 -22.57
CA GLU A 500 -0.41 12.98 -21.79
C GLU A 500 -1.75 13.49 -21.22
N LYS A 501 -2.82 13.47 -22.03
CA LYS A 501 -4.17 13.88 -21.57
C LYS A 501 -4.73 12.93 -20.51
N LEU A 502 -4.65 11.60 -20.73
CA LEU A 502 -5.13 10.61 -19.76
C LEU A 502 -4.30 10.62 -18.48
N LYS A 503 -2.99 10.85 -18.58
CA LYS A 503 -2.12 11.02 -17.42
C LYS A 503 -2.45 12.30 -16.65
N GLY A 504 -2.62 13.42 -17.31
CA GLY A 504 -3.04 14.67 -16.67
C GLY A 504 -4.41 14.57 -16.01
N PHE A 505 -5.34 13.84 -16.62
CA PHE A 505 -6.63 13.51 -16.02
C PHE A 505 -6.46 12.62 -14.79
N PHE A 506 -5.67 11.55 -14.87
CA PHE A 506 -5.36 10.69 -13.75
C PHE A 506 -4.74 11.47 -12.57
N ASP A 507 -3.68 12.23 -12.81
CA ASP A 507 -2.97 13.02 -11.78
C ASP A 507 -3.90 14.03 -11.08
N ARG A 508 -4.92 14.53 -11.79
CA ARG A 508 -5.90 15.48 -11.25
C ARG A 508 -6.92 14.84 -10.32
N PHE A 509 -7.37 13.63 -10.61
CA PHE A 509 -8.46 12.98 -9.88
C PHE A 509 -8.01 11.81 -8.97
N PHE A 510 -6.76 11.40 -9.06
CA PHE A 510 -6.26 10.31 -8.22
C PHE A 510 -6.12 10.75 -6.76
N GLY A 511 -6.67 9.95 -5.84
CA GLY A 511 -6.61 10.19 -4.40
C GLY A 511 -7.56 11.28 -3.86
N ILE A 512 -8.58 11.69 -4.60
CA ILE A 512 -9.55 12.72 -4.16
C ILE A 512 -11.03 12.35 -4.37
N GLY A 513 -11.31 11.13 -4.78
CA GLY A 513 -12.68 10.67 -5.03
C GLY A 513 -12.98 9.30 -4.49
#